data_827917bfba3398d1287c3afdf2eadccf
#
_entry.id   827917bfba3398d1287c3afdf2eadccf
#
_cell.length_a   1.000
_cell.length_b   1.000
_cell.length_c   1.000
_cell.angle_alpha   90.00
_cell.angle_beta   90.00
_cell.angle_gamma   90.00
#
_symmetry.space_group_name_H-M   'P 1'
#
loop_
_entity.id
_entity.type
_entity.pdbx_description
1 polymer ?
#
loop_
_entity_poly.entity_id
_entity_poly.type
_entity_poly.pdbx_seq_one_letter_code
_entity_poly.pdbx_strand_id
1 'polypeptide(L)'
;MPSHADLDQLLAAAADLDAHAGNLLAAHTAADAAAECALGGWAGRSRVAIAETAERWAGLTTAVAARLDGHAQGLRTSARSYAAGDEAGAQVLAQIRR
;
A
#
# COMPACT_ATOMS: atom_id res chain seq x y z
N MET A 1 -13.34 -23.28 -0.55
CA MET A 1 -13.80 -22.05 0.16
C MET A 1 -12.75 -21.61 1.14
N PRO A 2 -12.38 -20.34 1.16
CA PRO A 2 -11.43 -19.84 2.17
C PRO A 2 -12.05 -19.91 3.57
N SER A 3 -11.25 -20.31 4.54
CA SER A 3 -11.64 -20.32 5.93
C SER A 3 -11.60 -18.90 6.53
N HIS A 4 -12.11 -18.73 7.74
CA HIS A 4 -11.95 -17.48 8.47
C HIS A 4 -10.48 -17.12 8.66
N ALA A 5 -9.61 -18.11 8.85
CA ALA A 5 -8.17 -17.89 8.96
C ALA A 5 -7.59 -17.31 7.66
N ASP A 6 -8.06 -17.79 6.48
CA ASP A 6 -7.62 -17.28 5.18
C ASP A 6 -8.10 -15.84 4.98
N LEU A 7 -9.33 -15.52 5.37
CA LEU A 7 -9.85 -14.16 5.32
C LEU A 7 -9.06 -13.22 6.23
N ASP A 8 -8.75 -13.68 7.43
CA ASP A 8 -7.94 -12.91 8.39
C ASP A 8 -6.54 -12.66 7.82
N GLN A 9 -5.95 -13.64 7.13
CA GLN A 9 -4.65 -13.49 6.47
C GLN A 9 -4.71 -12.45 5.34
N LEU A 10 -5.78 -12.43 4.55
CA LEU A 10 -5.96 -11.42 3.51
C LEU A 10 -6.05 -10.01 4.09
N LEU A 11 -6.80 -9.85 5.17
CA LEU A 11 -6.96 -8.56 5.83
C LEU A 11 -5.65 -8.12 6.50
N ALA A 12 -4.92 -9.06 7.10
CA ALA A 12 -3.60 -8.77 7.69
C ALA A 12 -2.59 -8.36 6.61
N ALA A 13 -2.60 -9.03 5.46
CA ALA A 13 -1.74 -8.68 4.33
C ALA A 13 -2.06 -7.27 3.81
N ALA A 14 -3.34 -6.90 3.75
CA ALA A 14 -3.76 -5.56 3.36
C ALA A 14 -3.24 -4.50 4.34
N ALA A 15 -3.34 -4.78 5.64
CA ALA A 15 -2.83 -3.88 6.67
C ALA A 15 -1.31 -3.73 6.59
N ASP A 16 -0.59 -4.82 6.30
CA ASP A 16 0.86 -4.78 6.12
C ASP A 16 1.25 -3.93 4.90
N LEU A 17 0.53 -4.05 3.79
CA LEU A 17 0.78 -3.21 2.60
C LEU A 17 0.55 -1.73 2.90
N ASP A 18 -0.50 -1.39 3.64
CA ASP A 18 -0.76 -0.01 4.06
C ASP A 18 0.37 0.52 4.95
N ALA A 19 0.85 -0.30 5.89
CA ALA A 19 1.96 0.07 6.77
C ALA A 19 3.25 0.29 5.97
N HIS A 20 3.53 -0.57 5.00
CA HIS A 20 4.70 -0.41 4.12
C HIS A 20 4.61 0.86 3.28
N ALA A 21 3.44 1.17 2.73
CA ALA A 21 3.22 2.40 1.98
C ALA A 21 3.46 3.64 2.84
N GLY A 22 2.93 3.65 4.07
CA GLY A 22 3.14 4.73 5.03
C GLY A 22 4.61 4.89 5.41
N ASN A 23 5.30 3.78 5.67
CA ASN A 23 6.72 3.79 6.00
C ASN A 23 7.57 4.29 4.83
N LEU A 24 7.24 3.89 3.61
CA LEU A 24 7.93 4.33 2.40
C LEU A 24 7.80 5.85 2.23
N LEU A 25 6.59 6.38 2.39
CA LEU A 25 6.33 7.81 2.28
C LEU A 25 7.07 8.59 3.36
N ALA A 26 7.06 8.11 4.61
CA ALA A 26 7.76 8.75 5.71
C ALA A 26 9.28 8.75 5.49
N ALA A 27 9.83 7.63 5.05
CA ALA A 27 11.26 7.51 4.76
C ALA A 27 11.67 8.45 3.62
N HIS A 28 10.84 8.56 2.57
CA HIS A 28 11.09 9.48 1.47
C HIS A 28 11.04 10.94 1.93
N THR A 29 10.06 11.29 2.75
CA THR A 29 9.95 12.64 3.31
C THR A 29 11.19 13.01 4.12
N ALA A 30 11.70 12.09 4.94
CA ALA A 30 12.91 12.31 5.72
C ALA A 30 14.14 12.46 4.82
N ALA A 31 14.26 11.63 3.76
CA ALA A 31 15.34 11.69 2.81
C ALA A 31 15.31 13.00 2.01
N ASP A 32 14.12 13.45 1.63
CA ASP A 32 13.91 14.69 0.88
C ASP A 32 14.33 15.91 1.74
N ALA A 33 13.96 15.92 3.01
CA ALA A 33 14.36 16.97 3.94
C ALA A 33 15.90 17.00 4.12
N ALA A 34 16.52 15.83 4.22
CA ALA A 34 17.98 15.74 4.31
C ALA A 34 18.65 16.24 3.03
N ALA A 35 18.09 15.92 1.86
CA ALA A 35 18.60 16.39 0.58
C ALA A 35 18.48 17.93 0.46
N GLU A 36 17.37 18.51 0.90
CA GLU A 36 17.18 19.97 0.91
C GLU A 36 18.21 20.66 1.79
N CYS A 37 18.49 20.12 2.96
CA CYS A 37 19.52 20.65 3.84
C CYS A 37 20.91 20.58 3.19
N ALA A 38 21.19 19.49 2.48
CA ALA A 38 22.46 19.30 1.79
C ALA A 38 22.62 20.22 0.58
N LEU A 39 21.52 20.62 -0.07
CA LEU A 39 21.55 21.51 -1.24
C LEU A 39 22.25 22.83 -0.96
N GLY A 40 22.21 23.30 0.28
CA GLY A 40 22.91 24.52 0.69
C GLY A 40 24.43 24.48 0.52
N GLY A 41 25.02 23.26 0.52
CA GLY A 41 26.45 23.05 0.31
C GLY A 41 26.83 22.77 -1.15
N TRP A 42 25.84 22.69 -2.05
CA TRP A 42 26.07 22.39 -3.46
C TRP A 42 25.78 23.65 -4.30
N ALA A 43 26.44 23.77 -5.41
CA ALA A 43 26.29 24.93 -6.31
C ALA A 43 26.24 24.49 -7.77
N GLY A 44 25.68 25.34 -8.63
CA GLY A 44 25.67 25.13 -10.07
C GLY A 44 24.97 23.88 -10.53
N ARG A 45 25.60 23.15 -11.46
CA ARG A 45 25.01 21.96 -12.11
C ARG A 45 24.76 20.82 -11.13
N SER A 46 25.63 20.67 -10.12
CA SER A 46 25.46 19.61 -9.12
C SER A 46 24.19 19.81 -8.30
N ARG A 47 23.90 21.05 -7.93
CA ARG A 47 22.67 21.38 -7.22
C ARG A 47 21.43 21.07 -8.05
N VAL A 48 21.43 21.45 -9.33
CA VAL A 48 20.33 21.17 -10.25
C VAL A 48 20.13 19.66 -10.41
N ALA A 49 21.20 18.91 -10.60
CA ALA A 49 21.15 17.47 -10.76
C ALA A 49 20.57 16.78 -9.53
N ILE A 50 20.93 17.21 -8.32
CA ILE A 50 20.40 16.67 -7.07
C ILE A 50 18.91 16.99 -6.96
N ALA A 51 18.50 18.21 -7.26
CA ALA A 51 17.11 18.63 -7.20
C ALA A 51 16.23 17.81 -8.17
N GLU A 52 16.70 17.62 -9.41
CA GLU A 52 15.99 16.82 -10.41
C GLU A 52 15.87 15.36 -10.00
N THR A 53 16.94 14.79 -9.42
CA THR A 53 16.92 13.42 -8.91
C THR A 53 15.92 13.28 -7.78
N ALA A 54 15.88 14.22 -6.85
CA ALA A 54 14.94 14.24 -5.74
C ALA A 54 13.48 14.29 -6.24
N GLU A 55 13.20 15.08 -7.26
CA GLU A 55 11.87 15.15 -7.87
C GLU A 55 11.46 13.82 -8.50
N ARG A 56 12.37 13.17 -9.23
CA ARG A 56 12.09 11.88 -9.83
C ARG A 56 11.79 10.83 -8.76
N TRP A 57 12.57 10.81 -7.69
CA TRP A 57 12.36 9.88 -6.59
C TRP A 57 11.04 10.14 -5.87
N ALA A 58 10.67 11.40 -5.69
CA ALA A 58 9.36 11.76 -5.11
C ALA A 58 8.22 11.19 -5.96
N GLY A 59 8.29 11.35 -7.27
CA GLY A 59 7.29 10.80 -8.20
C GLY A 59 7.23 9.28 -8.17
N LEU A 60 8.38 8.61 -8.14
CA LEU A 60 8.45 7.15 -8.05
C LEU A 60 7.90 6.65 -6.71
N THR A 61 8.25 7.30 -5.62
CA THR A 61 7.76 6.93 -4.28
C THR A 61 6.24 7.05 -4.19
N THR A 62 5.69 8.15 -4.71
CA THR A 62 4.23 8.35 -4.76
C THR A 62 3.55 7.26 -5.59
N ALA A 63 4.13 6.92 -6.75
CA ALA A 63 3.58 5.88 -7.62
C ALA A 63 3.62 4.50 -6.96
N VAL A 64 4.72 4.15 -6.30
CA VAL A 64 4.84 2.87 -5.60
C VAL A 64 3.87 2.80 -4.41
N ALA A 65 3.77 3.87 -3.63
CA ALA A 65 2.83 3.93 -2.51
C ALA A 65 1.38 3.77 -2.98
N ALA A 66 1.01 4.40 -4.10
CA ALA A 66 -0.32 4.25 -4.69
C ALA A 66 -0.59 2.81 -5.14
N ARG A 67 0.41 2.13 -5.68
CA ARG A 67 0.28 0.71 -6.08
C ARG A 67 0.09 -0.18 -4.86
N LEU A 68 0.84 0.05 -3.79
CA LEU A 68 0.67 -0.70 -2.54
C LEU A 68 -0.73 -0.50 -1.96
N ASP A 69 -1.21 0.74 -1.95
CA ASP A 69 -2.57 1.05 -1.51
C ASP A 69 -3.61 0.33 -2.37
N GLY A 70 -3.45 0.34 -3.68
CA GLY A 70 -4.33 -0.38 -4.61
C GLY A 70 -4.35 -1.87 -4.35
N HIS A 71 -3.20 -2.49 -4.09
CA HIS A 71 -3.12 -3.91 -3.73
C HIS A 71 -3.81 -4.18 -2.40
N ALA A 72 -3.62 -3.32 -1.39
CA ALA A 72 -4.29 -3.46 -0.10
C ALA A 72 -5.81 -3.41 -0.25
N GLN A 73 -6.30 -2.46 -1.04
CA GLN A 73 -7.74 -2.35 -1.31
C GLN A 73 -8.27 -3.56 -2.08
N GLY A 74 -7.51 -4.08 -3.04
CA GLY A 74 -7.85 -5.29 -3.77
C GLY A 74 -7.98 -6.49 -2.85
N LEU A 75 -7.07 -6.66 -1.90
CA LEU A 75 -7.13 -7.73 -0.91
C LEU A 75 -8.37 -7.60 0.00
N ARG A 76 -8.69 -6.39 0.44
CA ARG A 76 -9.89 -6.14 1.25
C ARG A 76 -11.16 -6.43 0.46
N THR A 77 -11.22 -6.05 -0.80
CA THR A 77 -12.34 -6.32 -1.68
C THR A 77 -12.52 -7.83 -1.87
N SER A 78 -11.43 -8.56 -2.09
CA SER A 78 -11.45 -10.01 -2.20
C SER A 78 -11.95 -10.67 -0.92
N ALA A 79 -11.47 -10.20 0.23
CA ALA A 79 -11.91 -10.73 1.54
C ALA A 79 -13.41 -10.53 1.74
N ARG A 80 -13.93 -9.36 1.40
CA ARG A 80 -15.37 -9.09 1.50
C ARG A 80 -16.18 -9.96 0.56
N SER A 81 -15.70 -10.18 -0.66
CA SER A 81 -16.37 -11.04 -1.65
C SER A 81 -16.43 -12.48 -1.17
N TYR A 82 -15.35 -13.01 -0.61
CA TYR A 82 -15.34 -14.36 -0.05
C TYR A 82 -16.27 -14.48 1.15
N ALA A 83 -16.27 -13.51 2.05
CA ALA A 83 -17.14 -13.51 3.21
C ALA A 83 -18.62 -13.48 2.80
N ALA A 84 -18.97 -12.65 1.81
CA ALA A 84 -20.33 -12.58 1.29
C ALA A 84 -20.74 -13.90 0.60
N GLY A 85 -19.83 -14.52 -0.15
CA GLY A 85 -20.05 -15.82 -0.78
C GLY A 85 -20.28 -16.92 0.24
N ASP A 86 -19.49 -16.95 1.31
CA ASP A 86 -19.64 -17.92 2.40
C ASP A 86 -20.99 -17.77 3.09
N GLU A 87 -21.40 -16.54 3.38
CA GLU A 87 -22.70 -16.28 3.99
C GLU A 87 -23.85 -16.69 3.09
N ALA A 88 -23.78 -16.35 1.81
CA ALA A 88 -24.80 -16.75 0.83
C ALA A 88 -24.90 -18.26 0.72
N GLY A 89 -23.78 -18.97 0.70
CA GLY A 89 -23.73 -20.43 0.69
C GLY A 89 -24.33 -21.03 1.94
N ALA A 90 -24.04 -20.47 3.10
CA ALA A 90 -24.61 -20.91 4.37
C ALA A 90 -26.13 -20.77 4.40
N GLN A 91 -26.66 -19.66 3.88
CA GLN A 91 -28.10 -19.44 3.79
C GLN A 91 -28.78 -20.46 2.87
N VAL A 92 -28.18 -20.77 1.73
CA VAL A 92 -28.70 -21.77 0.81
C VAL A 92 -28.74 -23.14 1.48
N LEU A 93 -27.66 -23.54 2.17
CA LEU A 93 -27.62 -24.81 2.91
C LEU A 93 -28.68 -24.87 4.01
N ALA A 94 -28.90 -23.79 4.72
CA ALA A 94 -29.94 -23.71 5.73
C ALA A 94 -31.35 -23.93 5.14
N GLN A 95 -31.60 -23.38 3.95
CA GLN A 95 -32.88 -23.58 3.23
C GLN A 95 -33.06 -25.03 2.81
N ILE A 96 -32.01 -25.68 2.33
CA ILE A 96 -32.06 -27.08 1.91
C ILE A 96 -32.34 -28.00 3.07
N ARG A 97 -31.83 -27.71 4.26
CA ARG A 97 -32.00 -28.53 5.46
C ARG A 97 -33.38 -28.44 6.08
N ARG A 98 -34.17 -27.48 5.71
CA ARG A 98 -35.56 -27.38 6.15
C ARG A 98 -36.41 -28.45 5.45
#